data_bcc204aa636253c940cd8626d20d5f0a
#
_entry.id   bcc204aa636253c940cd8626d20d5f0a
#
_cell.length_a   1.000
_cell.length_b   1.000
_cell.length_c   1.000
_cell.angle_alpha   90.00
_cell.angle_beta   90.00
_cell.angle_gamma   90.00
#
_symmetry.space_group_name_H-M   'P 1'
#
loop_
_entity.id
_entity.type
_entity.pdbx_description
1 polymer ?
#
loop_
_entity_poly.entity_id
_entity_poly.type
_entity_poly.pdbx_seq_one_letter_code
_entity_poly.pdbx_strand_id
1 'polypeptide(L)'
;MKKITILCLLLAGTLSALAGTYRPDEIPNVQRMDRQRYVSDPDGILSAAATARINSACASLRERGLAQVAVVAVDDIAGGDAFSFAVELFRDWGVGSAKSDNGLGILLVKDLREIRFVTGGGLEGILPDALCKRIQLNYMLPAFREGDYSAGMVAGVEAAATILEGGEVDLSGDSGGELPAWMIFVIVVGFIVGPLGLVLVVYYVRRRCPKCH
;
A
#
# COMPACT_ATOMS: atom_id res chain seq x y z
N MET A 1 -6.82 47.18 24.35
CA MET A 1 -6.06 45.96 24.61
C MET A 1 -6.83 44.68 24.18
N LYS A 2 -8.13 44.53 24.49
CA LYS A 2 -8.94 43.35 24.09
C LYS A 2 -9.03 43.08 22.58
N LYS A 3 -8.99 44.11 21.71
CA LYS A 3 -9.07 43.95 20.24
C LYS A 3 -7.79 43.42 19.61
N ILE A 4 -6.64 43.69 20.20
CA ILE A 4 -5.33 43.18 19.70
C ILE A 4 -5.15 41.71 20.06
N THR A 5 -5.65 41.27 21.22
CA THR A 5 -5.58 39.88 21.69
C THR A 5 -6.45 38.96 20.76
N ILE A 6 -7.60 39.43 20.29
CA ILE A 6 -8.46 38.70 19.40
C ILE A 6 -7.85 38.57 17.98
N LEU A 7 -7.15 39.61 17.53
CA LEU A 7 -6.46 39.58 16.21
C LEU A 7 -5.26 38.60 16.24
N CYS A 8 -4.52 38.50 17.35
CA CYS A 8 -3.45 37.50 17.50
C CYS A 8 -3.99 36.07 17.59
N LEU A 9 -5.18 35.86 18.20
CA LEU A 9 -5.79 34.53 18.27
C LEU A 9 -6.31 34.05 16.92
N LEU A 10 -6.73 34.97 16.05
CA LEU A 10 -7.19 34.66 14.69
C LEU A 10 -6.04 34.37 13.71
N LEU A 11 -4.84 34.87 13.99
CA LEU A 11 -3.65 34.62 13.15
C LEU A 11 -2.95 33.30 13.48
N ALA A 12 -3.24 32.69 14.62
CA ALA A 12 -2.66 31.41 15.04
C ALA A 12 -3.35 30.15 14.45
N GLY A 13 -4.42 30.35 13.69
CA GLY A 13 -5.31 29.27 13.24
C GLY A 13 -5.12 28.73 11.83
N THR A 14 -4.11 29.18 11.06
CA THR A 14 -3.97 28.74 9.66
C THR A 14 -2.55 28.26 9.32
N LEU A 15 -2.02 27.35 10.13
CA LEU A 15 -0.98 26.45 9.66
C LEU A 15 -1.68 25.23 9.05
N SER A 16 -2.37 25.42 7.94
CA SER A 16 -2.75 24.32 7.07
C SER A 16 -1.43 23.71 6.59
N ALA A 17 -1.10 22.51 7.05
CA ALA A 17 -0.09 21.70 6.40
C ALA A 17 -0.51 21.62 4.93
N LEU A 18 0.23 22.27 4.02
CA LEU A 18 0.11 22.00 2.60
C LEU A 18 0.56 20.55 2.46
N ALA A 19 -0.40 19.65 2.22
CA ALA A 19 -0.08 18.32 1.72
C ALA A 19 0.73 18.53 0.45
N GLY A 20 2.01 18.14 0.49
CA GLY A 20 2.91 18.32 -0.63
C GLY A 20 2.68 17.21 -1.64
N THR A 21 2.46 17.57 -2.90
CA THR A 21 2.58 16.61 -4.00
C THR A 21 4.06 16.53 -4.37
N TYR A 22 4.69 15.39 -4.11
CA TYR A 22 6.13 15.22 -4.27
C TYR A 22 6.52 14.64 -5.63
N ARG A 23 7.68 15.07 -6.13
CA ARG A 23 8.44 14.37 -7.15
C ARG A 23 9.54 13.50 -6.47
N PRO A 24 10.08 12.47 -7.16
CA PRO A 24 11.09 11.60 -6.56
C PRO A 24 12.33 12.34 -6.02
N ASP A 25 12.74 13.41 -6.72
CA ASP A 25 13.90 14.23 -6.34
C ASP A 25 13.66 15.16 -5.14
N GLU A 26 12.41 15.38 -4.76
CA GLU A 26 12.02 16.26 -3.64
C GLU A 26 11.95 15.51 -2.30
N ILE A 27 11.87 14.18 -2.33
CA ILE A 27 11.80 13.39 -1.09
C ILE A 27 13.19 13.29 -0.45
N PRO A 28 13.35 13.68 0.83
CA PRO A 28 14.64 13.65 1.49
C PRO A 28 15.12 12.22 1.73
N ASN A 29 16.29 11.86 1.18
CA ASN A 29 16.94 10.59 1.52
C ASN A 29 17.60 10.70 2.90
N VAL A 30 16.88 10.26 3.92
CA VAL A 30 17.32 10.36 5.31
C VAL A 30 18.57 9.51 5.60
N GLN A 31 18.82 8.43 4.86
CA GLN A 31 20.00 7.57 5.05
C GLN A 31 21.30 8.24 4.63
N ARG A 32 21.24 9.25 3.75
CA ARG A 32 22.43 10.06 3.40
C ARG A 32 22.83 11.00 4.53
N MET A 33 21.86 11.41 5.36
CA MET A 33 22.09 12.30 6.50
C MET A 33 22.46 11.51 7.76
N ASP A 34 21.76 10.41 8.00
CA ASP A 34 21.98 9.52 9.13
C ASP A 34 21.72 8.07 8.71
N ARG A 35 22.76 7.24 8.74
CA ARG A 35 22.72 5.84 8.31
C ARG A 35 21.83 4.94 9.17
N GLN A 36 21.38 5.40 10.32
CA GLN A 36 20.47 4.68 11.21
C GLN A 36 18.99 5.04 10.98
N ARG A 37 18.73 5.98 10.07
CA ARG A 37 17.37 6.38 9.70
C ARG A 37 16.98 5.72 8.39
N TYR A 38 15.90 4.98 8.41
CA TYR A 38 15.39 4.23 7.25
C TYR A 38 14.05 4.77 6.77
N VAL A 39 13.38 5.61 7.58
CA VAL A 39 12.05 6.16 7.30
C VAL A 39 12.16 7.62 6.90
N SER A 40 11.70 7.94 5.69
CA SER A 40 11.46 9.30 5.20
C SER A 40 9.95 9.57 5.23
N ASP A 41 9.54 10.45 6.12
CA ASP A 41 8.15 10.82 6.38
C ASP A 41 8.05 12.34 6.53
N PRO A 42 8.10 13.08 5.40
CA PRO A 42 8.06 14.53 5.43
C PRO A 42 6.71 15.08 5.89
N ASP A 43 5.62 14.34 5.69
CA ASP A 43 4.26 14.77 6.03
C ASP A 43 3.83 14.36 7.45
N GLY A 44 4.67 13.58 8.17
CA GLY A 44 4.38 13.16 9.54
C GLY A 44 3.21 12.19 9.65
N ILE A 45 3.06 11.29 8.68
CA ILE A 45 1.99 10.28 8.64
C ILE A 45 2.20 9.24 9.75
N LEU A 46 3.46 8.92 10.04
CA LEU A 46 3.84 7.89 10.99
C LEU A 46 4.15 8.48 12.36
N SER A 47 3.70 7.84 13.41
CA SER A 47 4.05 8.21 14.76
C SER A 47 5.55 8.00 15.03
N ALA A 48 6.12 8.78 15.95
CA ALA A 48 7.53 8.62 16.35
C ALA A 48 7.84 7.20 16.86
N ALA A 49 6.89 6.57 17.56
CA ALA A 49 7.03 5.19 18.01
C ALA A 49 7.07 4.18 16.85
N ALA A 50 6.23 4.36 15.85
CA ALA A 50 6.23 3.54 14.63
C ALA A 50 7.54 3.70 13.86
N THR A 51 7.99 4.93 13.64
CA THR A 51 9.27 5.24 13.00
C THR A 51 10.44 4.59 13.73
N ALA A 52 10.47 4.63 15.06
CA ALA A 52 11.53 3.99 15.84
C ALA A 52 11.53 2.46 15.67
N ARG A 53 10.36 1.82 15.70
CA ARG A 53 10.23 0.35 15.47
C ARG A 53 10.68 -0.04 14.08
N ILE A 54 10.24 0.68 13.05
CA ILE A 54 10.64 0.44 11.66
C ILE A 54 12.15 0.59 11.51
N ASN A 55 12.74 1.68 12.06
CA ASN A 55 14.18 1.88 12.02
C ASN A 55 14.94 0.73 12.69
N SER A 56 14.47 0.22 13.82
CA SER A 56 15.08 -0.92 14.52
C SER A 56 15.06 -2.20 13.69
N ALA A 57 13.93 -2.53 13.07
CA ALA A 57 13.81 -3.69 12.20
C ALA A 57 14.73 -3.60 10.98
N CYS A 58 14.76 -2.43 10.32
CA CYS A 58 15.63 -2.18 9.17
C CYS A 58 17.12 -2.22 9.53
N ALA A 59 17.49 -1.71 10.72
CA ALA A 59 18.85 -1.77 11.22
C ALA A 59 19.32 -3.22 11.42
N SER A 60 18.49 -4.07 12.03
CA SER A 60 18.76 -5.50 12.20
C SER A 60 19.05 -6.19 10.86
N LEU A 61 18.20 -5.96 9.85
CA LEU A 61 18.38 -6.54 8.52
C LEU A 61 19.72 -6.11 7.88
N ARG A 62 20.07 -4.84 8.03
CA ARG A 62 21.31 -4.26 7.49
C ARG A 62 22.54 -4.81 8.21
N GLU A 63 22.53 -4.86 9.54
CA GLU A 63 23.65 -5.36 10.36
C GLU A 63 23.94 -6.83 10.03
N ARG A 64 22.91 -7.62 9.77
CA ARG A 64 23.02 -9.02 9.38
C ARG A 64 23.33 -9.19 7.87
N GLY A 65 23.38 -8.10 7.10
CA GLY A 65 23.65 -8.13 5.67
C GLY A 65 22.53 -8.74 4.81
N LEU A 66 21.33 -8.90 5.36
CA LEU A 66 20.20 -9.55 4.71
C LEU A 66 19.57 -8.64 3.67
N ALA A 67 19.24 -7.39 4.06
CA ALA A 67 18.62 -6.41 3.16
C ALA A 67 19.04 -4.99 3.52
N GLN A 68 18.98 -4.11 2.51
CA GLN A 68 19.03 -2.66 2.68
C GLN A 68 17.63 -2.11 2.43
N VAL A 69 17.01 -1.59 3.47
CA VAL A 69 15.61 -1.15 3.43
C VAL A 69 15.53 0.37 3.37
N ALA A 70 14.59 0.90 2.58
CA ALA A 70 14.17 2.28 2.61
C ALA A 70 12.65 2.35 2.68
N VAL A 71 12.12 3.13 3.60
CA VAL A 71 10.68 3.31 3.82
C VAL A 71 10.34 4.76 3.60
N VAL A 72 9.32 5.01 2.79
CA VAL A 72 8.82 6.34 2.47
C VAL A 72 7.32 6.39 2.72
N ALA A 73 6.87 7.42 3.42
CA ALA A 73 5.46 7.73 3.61
C ALA A 73 5.22 9.18 3.22
N VAL A 74 4.29 9.40 2.27
CA VAL A 74 3.92 10.72 1.78
C VAL A 74 2.41 10.82 1.60
N ASP A 75 1.88 12.05 1.69
CA ASP A 75 0.46 12.28 1.44
C ASP A 75 0.13 12.05 -0.04
N ASP A 76 0.84 12.70 -0.97
CA ASP A 76 0.57 12.61 -2.41
C ASP A 76 1.84 12.67 -3.26
N ILE A 77 1.75 12.20 -4.52
CA ILE A 77 2.86 12.15 -5.48
C ILE A 77 2.47 12.73 -6.83
N ALA A 78 3.43 13.33 -7.51
CA ALA A 78 3.25 13.82 -8.86
C ALA A 78 3.02 12.67 -9.86
N GLY A 79 2.05 12.85 -10.76
CA GLY A 79 1.75 11.88 -11.82
C GLY A 79 0.83 10.74 -11.43
N GLY A 80 0.54 10.51 -10.14
CA GLY A 80 -0.45 9.55 -9.66
C GLY A 80 -0.12 8.05 -9.86
N ASP A 81 1.06 7.72 -10.41
CA ASP A 81 1.53 6.34 -10.57
C ASP A 81 2.55 5.99 -9.48
N ALA A 82 2.07 5.40 -8.40
CA ALA A 82 2.89 5.03 -7.26
C ALA A 82 3.95 3.95 -7.58
N PHE A 83 3.72 3.11 -8.60
CA PHE A 83 4.70 2.10 -8.97
C PHE A 83 5.92 2.72 -9.67
N SER A 84 5.69 3.46 -10.75
CA SER A 84 6.76 4.13 -11.48
C SER A 84 7.52 5.10 -10.58
N PHE A 85 6.81 5.83 -9.72
CA PHE A 85 7.39 6.72 -8.73
C PHE A 85 8.32 5.97 -7.75
N ALA A 86 7.87 4.86 -7.17
CA ALA A 86 8.67 4.06 -6.24
C ALA A 86 9.94 3.51 -6.90
N VAL A 87 9.82 2.97 -8.12
CA VAL A 87 10.96 2.43 -8.87
C VAL A 87 12.00 3.53 -9.16
N GLU A 88 11.56 4.69 -9.61
CA GLU A 88 12.45 5.83 -9.87
C GLU A 88 13.14 6.29 -8.59
N LEU A 89 12.38 6.54 -7.53
CA LEU A 89 12.85 7.00 -6.23
C LEU A 89 13.92 6.08 -5.63
N PHE A 90 13.62 4.79 -5.52
CA PHE A 90 14.54 3.84 -4.87
C PHE A 90 15.75 3.51 -5.74
N ARG A 91 15.63 3.57 -7.06
CA ARG A 91 16.77 3.50 -7.97
C ARG A 91 17.70 4.70 -7.79
N ASP A 92 17.17 5.92 -7.71
CA ASP A 92 17.96 7.15 -7.56
C ASP A 92 18.62 7.21 -6.18
N TRP A 93 17.99 6.61 -5.18
CA TRP A 93 18.60 6.45 -3.86
C TRP A 93 19.66 5.36 -3.81
N GLY A 94 19.70 4.45 -4.79
CA GLY A 94 20.61 3.33 -4.82
C GLY A 94 20.34 2.35 -3.68
N VAL A 95 19.06 2.05 -3.43
CA VAL A 95 18.66 1.13 -2.36
C VAL A 95 19.10 -0.28 -2.73
N GLY A 96 19.94 -0.87 -1.90
CA GLY A 96 20.55 -2.16 -2.15
C GLY A 96 22.06 -2.08 -2.39
N SER A 97 22.71 -3.21 -2.28
CA SER A 97 24.15 -3.33 -2.56
C SER A 97 24.37 -3.62 -4.05
N ALA A 98 25.28 -2.93 -4.71
CA ALA A 98 25.67 -3.21 -6.09
C ALA A 98 26.15 -4.66 -6.32
N LYS A 99 26.56 -5.38 -5.27
CA LYS A 99 27.03 -6.76 -5.34
C LYS A 99 25.91 -7.80 -5.15
N SER A 100 24.97 -7.54 -4.25
CA SER A 100 23.94 -8.51 -3.84
C SER A 100 22.54 -8.11 -4.29
N ASP A 101 22.35 -6.90 -4.78
CA ASP A 101 21.06 -6.34 -5.20
C ASP A 101 19.93 -6.62 -4.19
N ASN A 102 20.28 -6.48 -2.89
CA ASN A 102 19.41 -6.82 -1.76
C ASN A 102 18.64 -5.60 -1.22
N GLY A 103 18.18 -4.76 -2.13
CA GLY A 103 17.37 -3.58 -1.81
C GLY A 103 15.90 -3.92 -1.57
N LEU A 104 15.29 -3.26 -0.58
CA LEU A 104 13.84 -3.28 -0.35
C LEU A 104 13.35 -1.85 -0.15
N GLY A 105 12.62 -1.34 -1.12
CA GLY A 105 11.92 -0.06 -1.05
C GLY A 105 10.45 -0.27 -0.67
N ILE A 106 9.94 0.52 0.27
CA ILE A 106 8.52 0.50 0.66
C ILE A 106 8.01 1.93 0.59
N LEU A 107 7.04 2.19 -0.29
CA LEU A 107 6.40 3.49 -0.48
C LEU A 107 4.93 3.42 -0.08
N LEU A 108 4.51 4.28 0.84
CA LEU A 108 3.12 4.56 1.15
C LEU A 108 2.74 5.92 0.56
N VAL A 109 1.69 5.96 -0.25
CA VAL A 109 1.04 7.19 -0.72
C VAL A 109 -0.38 7.22 -0.17
N LYS A 110 -0.59 8.05 0.83
CA LYS A 110 -1.80 8.03 1.67
C LYS A 110 -3.05 8.46 0.88
N ASP A 111 -2.98 9.52 0.09
CA ASP A 111 -4.14 10.05 -0.65
C ASP A 111 -4.57 9.12 -1.78
N LEU A 112 -3.61 8.44 -2.43
CA LEU A 112 -3.90 7.38 -3.40
C LEU A 112 -4.36 6.07 -2.72
N ARG A 113 -4.16 5.93 -1.40
CA ARG A 113 -4.36 4.69 -0.64
C ARG A 113 -3.57 3.52 -1.22
N GLU A 114 -2.37 3.82 -1.69
CA GLU A 114 -1.49 2.85 -2.31
C GLU A 114 -0.24 2.60 -1.49
N ILE A 115 0.16 1.34 -1.47
CA ILE A 115 1.45 0.92 -0.94
C ILE A 115 2.17 0.09 -2.00
N ARG A 116 3.46 0.35 -2.17
CA ARG A 116 4.32 -0.34 -3.12
C ARG A 116 5.55 -0.89 -2.43
N PHE A 117 5.86 -2.14 -2.75
CA PHE A 117 7.13 -2.77 -2.45
C PHE A 117 7.93 -2.84 -3.74
N VAL A 118 9.21 -2.49 -3.65
CA VAL A 118 10.18 -2.62 -4.76
C VAL A 118 11.35 -3.42 -4.22
N THR A 119 11.51 -4.62 -4.75
CA THR A 119 12.57 -5.56 -4.35
C THR A 119 13.67 -5.59 -5.40
N GLY A 120 14.94 -5.59 -4.97
CA GLY A 120 16.06 -5.89 -5.82
C GLY A 120 16.14 -7.39 -6.15
N GLY A 121 16.79 -7.75 -7.26
CA GLY A 121 16.87 -9.13 -7.76
C GLY A 121 17.45 -10.12 -6.75
N GLY A 122 18.29 -9.66 -5.81
CA GLY A 122 18.82 -10.50 -4.74
C GLY A 122 17.81 -10.91 -3.68
N LEU A 123 16.66 -10.23 -3.60
CA LEU A 123 15.58 -10.57 -2.67
C LEU A 123 14.43 -11.35 -3.32
N GLU A 124 14.32 -11.39 -4.64
CA GLU A 124 13.20 -12.02 -5.35
C GLU A 124 13.02 -13.50 -4.98
N GLY A 125 14.11 -14.20 -4.66
CA GLY A 125 14.06 -15.61 -4.24
C GLY A 125 13.48 -15.82 -2.84
N ILE A 126 13.51 -14.80 -1.97
CA ILE A 126 13.08 -14.87 -0.56
C ILE A 126 11.77 -14.08 -0.38
N LEU A 127 11.70 -12.91 -1.00
CA LEU A 127 10.57 -11.98 -0.90
C LEU A 127 10.06 -11.61 -2.30
N PRO A 128 9.47 -12.56 -3.06
CA PRO A 128 8.87 -12.28 -4.36
C PRO A 128 7.63 -11.39 -4.24
N ASP A 129 7.22 -10.76 -5.34
CA ASP A 129 6.07 -9.84 -5.41
C ASP A 129 4.79 -10.44 -4.84
N ALA A 130 4.57 -11.75 -5.05
CA ALA A 130 3.41 -12.44 -4.50
C ALA A 130 3.40 -12.42 -2.96
N LEU A 131 4.56 -12.58 -2.30
CA LEU A 131 4.67 -12.46 -0.85
C LEU A 131 4.53 -11.02 -0.39
N CYS A 132 5.13 -10.06 -1.09
CA CYS A 132 4.94 -8.63 -0.82
C CYS A 132 3.45 -8.27 -0.85
N LYS A 133 2.71 -8.76 -1.84
CA LYS A 133 1.26 -8.56 -1.95
C LYS A 133 0.49 -9.17 -0.78
N ARG A 134 0.86 -10.37 -0.34
CA ARG A 134 0.22 -11.02 0.82
C ARG A 134 0.52 -10.28 2.12
N ILE A 135 1.74 -9.77 2.31
CA ILE A 135 2.06 -8.89 3.44
C ILE A 135 1.17 -7.65 3.44
N GLN A 136 1.03 -6.98 2.31
CA GLN A 136 0.16 -5.82 2.19
C GLN A 136 -1.28 -6.15 2.60
N LEU A 137 -1.85 -7.24 2.06
CA LEU A 137 -3.24 -7.62 2.29
C LEU A 137 -3.51 -8.01 3.75
N ASN A 138 -2.61 -8.79 4.36
CA ASN A 138 -2.86 -9.41 5.66
C ASN A 138 -2.38 -8.57 6.84
N TYR A 139 -1.30 -7.78 6.65
CA TYR A 139 -0.67 -7.05 7.76
C TYR A 139 -0.84 -5.53 7.68
N MET A 140 -0.94 -4.96 6.47
CA MET A 140 -0.97 -3.50 6.33
C MET A 140 -2.39 -2.96 6.11
N LEU A 141 -3.11 -3.52 5.14
CA LEU A 141 -4.42 -3.00 4.75
C LEU A 141 -5.49 -3.04 5.86
N PRO A 142 -5.54 -4.02 6.77
CA PRO A 142 -6.51 -3.98 7.86
C PRO A 142 -6.39 -2.71 8.70
N ALA A 143 -5.18 -2.37 9.14
CA ALA A 143 -4.93 -1.16 9.92
C ALA A 143 -5.16 0.12 9.08
N PHE A 144 -4.78 0.12 7.80
CA PHE A 144 -5.02 1.26 6.91
C PHE A 144 -6.51 1.55 6.71
N ARG A 145 -7.36 0.53 6.69
CA ARG A 145 -8.83 0.70 6.61
C ARG A 145 -9.39 1.38 7.85
N GLU A 146 -8.75 1.20 8.99
CA GLU A 146 -9.08 1.85 10.26
C GLU A 146 -8.43 3.25 10.38
N GLY A 147 -7.62 3.65 9.40
CA GLY A 147 -6.87 4.92 9.39
C GLY A 147 -5.56 4.88 10.17
N ASP A 148 -5.18 3.73 10.72
CA ASP A 148 -3.92 3.57 11.45
C ASP A 148 -2.78 3.17 10.49
N TYR A 149 -2.25 4.18 9.80
CA TYR A 149 -1.10 4.00 8.90
C TYR A 149 0.16 3.60 9.66
N SER A 150 0.31 4.05 10.89
CA SER A 150 1.45 3.72 11.76
C SER A 150 1.51 2.23 12.08
N ALA A 151 0.40 1.67 12.56
CA ALA A 151 0.33 0.24 12.89
C ALA A 151 0.50 -0.63 11.64
N GLY A 152 -0.13 -0.26 10.51
CA GLY A 152 -0.02 -1.01 9.28
C GLY A 152 1.40 -1.02 8.70
N MET A 153 2.09 0.13 8.71
CA MET A 153 3.48 0.21 8.24
C MET A 153 4.43 -0.61 9.11
N VAL A 154 4.28 -0.53 10.43
CA VAL A 154 5.08 -1.35 11.36
C VAL A 154 4.84 -2.83 11.10
N ALA A 155 3.58 -3.28 11.05
CA ALA A 155 3.24 -4.68 10.85
C ALA A 155 3.80 -5.23 9.52
N GLY A 156 3.70 -4.45 8.44
CA GLY A 156 4.21 -4.85 7.13
C GLY A 156 5.73 -4.93 7.08
N VAL A 157 6.44 -3.96 7.66
CA VAL A 157 7.91 -3.97 7.70
C VAL A 157 8.42 -5.11 8.58
N GLU A 158 7.82 -5.35 9.75
CA GLU A 158 8.19 -6.45 10.64
C GLU A 158 7.90 -7.81 10.01
N ALA A 159 6.79 -7.98 9.28
CA ALA A 159 6.50 -9.21 8.54
C ALA A 159 7.55 -9.45 7.43
N ALA A 160 7.89 -8.43 6.65
CA ALA A 160 8.94 -8.53 5.64
C ALA A 160 10.31 -8.87 6.28
N ALA A 161 10.64 -8.24 7.42
CA ALA A 161 11.86 -8.53 8.15
C ALA A 161 11.92 -9.97 8.64
N THR A 162 10.82 -10.48 9.20
CA THR A 162 10.73 -11.87 9.66
C THR A 162 10.98 -12.87 8.53
N ILE A 163 10.40 -12.64 7.34
CA ILE A 163 10.63 -13.50 6.17
C ILE A 163 12.10 -13.44 5.73
N LEU A 164 12.68 -12.24 5.65
CA LEU A 164 14.08 -12.05 5.27
C LEU A 164 15.07 -12.67 6.27
N GLU A 165 14.67 -12.80 7.52
CA GLU A 165 15.42 -13.48 8.58
C GLU A 165 15.26 -15.03 8.55
N GLY A 166 14.45 -15.55 7.64
CA GLY A 166 14.15 -16.98 7.52
C GLY A 166 13.05 -17.46 8.47
N GLY A 167 12.30 -16.54 9.08
CA GLY A 167 11.14 -16.87 9.90
C GLY A 167 9.89 -17.12 9.05
N GLU A 168 8.91 -17.77 9.67
CA GLU A 168 7.60 -17.99 9.08
C GLU A 168 6.63 -16.88 9.52
N VAL A 169 5.85 -16.39 8.58
CA VAL A 169 4.80 -15.39 8.81
C VAL A 169 3.47 -16.00 8.39
N ASP A 170 2.45 -15.89 9.24
CA ASP A 170 1.12 -16.37 8.88
C ASP A 170 0.51 -15.51 7.77
N LEU A 171 0.63 -16.00 6.57
CA LEU A 171 0.06 -15.40 5.36
C LEU A 171 -1.25 -16.08 4.93
N SER A 172 -1.85 -16.90 5.80
CA SER A 172 -3.11 -17.62 5.54
C SER A 172 -4.36 -16.73 5.72
N GLY A 173 -4.17 -15.45 6.08
CA GLY A 173 -5.25 -14.50 6.17
C GLY A 173 -6.08 -14.49 4.90
N ASP A 174 -7.39 -14.50 5.06
CA ASP A 174 -8.39 -14.47 4.01
C ASP A 174 -8.07 -13.30 3.06
N SER A 175 -7.51 -13.63 1.90
CA SER A 175 -7.39 -12.67 0.79
C SER A 175 -8.81 -12.31 0.36
N GLY A 176 -9.38 -11.34 1.07
CA GLY A 176 -10.75 -10.90 0.99
C GLY A 176 -11.25 -10.85 -0.44
N GLY A 177 -12.18 -11.70 -0.75
CA GLY A 177 -12.90 -11.64 -2.00
C GLY A 177 -13.19 -12.95 -2.71
N GLU A 178 -13.01 -14.10 -2.10
CA GLU A 178 -13.71 -15.26 -2.63
C GLU A 178 -15.20 -15.02 -2.42
N LEU A 179 -15.88 -14.73 -3.54
CA LEU A 179 -17.34 -14.65 -3.52
C LEU A 179 -17.85 -15.95 -2.92
N PRO A 180 -18.67 -15.91 -1.86
CA PRO A 180 -19.14 -17.13 -1.23
C PRO A 180 -19.81 -18.01 -2.33
N ALA A 181 -19.55 -19.30 -2.25
CA ALA A 181 -19.95 -20.25 -3.30
C ALA A 181 -21.43 -20.12 -3.73
N TRP A 182 -22.31 -19.75 -2.79
CA TRP A 182 -23.71 -19.48 -3.09
C TRP A 182 -23.92 -18.26 -4.01
N MET A 183 -23.05 -17.23 -3.90
CA MET A 183 -23.14 -16.02 -4.72
C MET A 183 -22.64 -16.30 -6.15
N ILE A 184 -21.59 -17.12 -6.29
CA ILE A 184 -21.14 -17.65 -7.61
C ILE A 184 -22.28 -18.47 -8.24
N PHE A 185 -22.92 -19.32 -7.45
CA PHE A 185 -24.07 -20.11 -7.90
C PHE A 185 -25.21 -19.23 -8.38
N VAL A 186 -25.58 -18.17 -7.64
CA VAL A 186 -26.64 -17.23 -8.04
C VAL A 186 -26.29 -16.50 -9.35
N ILE A 187 -25.03 -16.07 -9.53
CA ILE A 187 -24.59 -15.40 -10.75
C ILE A 187 -24.65 -16.36 -11.93
N VAL A 188 -24.15 -17.59 -11.77
CA VAL A 188 -24.15 -18.61 -12.85
C VAL A 188 -25.58 -19.00 -13.22
N VAL A 189 -26.44 -19.25 -12.23
CA VAL A 189 -27.86 -19.57 -12.46
C VAL A 189 -28.57 -18.38 -13.13
N GLY A 190 -28.33 -17.15 -12.69
CA GLY A 190 -28.89 -15.94 -13.31
C GLY A 190 -28.49 -15.77 -14.78
N PHE A 191 -27.25 -16.07 -15.12
CA PHE A 191 -26.75 -16.03 -16.50
C PHE A 191 -27.35 -17.12 -17.40
N ILE A 192 -27.72 -18.28 -16.85
CA ILE A 192 -28.31 -19.40 -17.61
C ILE A 192 -29.83 -19.25 -17.70
N VAL A 193 -30.49 -18.96 -16.58
CA VAL A 193 -31.97 -18.90 -16.50
C VAL A 193 -32.54 -17.63 -17.13
N GLY A 194 -31.81 -16.49 -17.02
CA GLY A 194 -32.26 -15.21 -17.59
C GLY A 194 -32.47 -15.27 -19.11
N PRO A 195 -31.45 -15.66 -19.90
CA PRO A 195 -31.60 -15.79 -21.36
C PRO A 195 -32.60 -16.86 -21.77
N LEU A 196 -32.66 -18.00 -21.05
CA LEU A 196 -33.61 -19.08 -21.32
C LEU A 196 -35.05 -18.63 -21.08
N GLY A 197 -35.29 -17.87 -19.99
CA GLY A 197 -36.59 -17.26 -19.73
C GLY A 197 -37.00 -16.26 -20.79
N LEU A 198 -36.08 -15.44 -21.27
CA LEU A 198 -36.34 -14.48 -22.36
C LEU A 198 -36.70 -15.18 -23.65
N VAL A 199 -35.98 -16.25 -24.00
CA VAL A 199 -36.29 -17.07 -25.19
C VAL A 199 -37.66 -17.74 -25.09
N LEU A 200 -38.01 -18.26 -23.92
CA LEU A 200 -39.33 -18.84 -23.66
C LEU A 200 -40.44 -17.78 -23.75
N VAL A 201 -40.26 -16.61 -23.20
CA VAL A 201 -41.24 -15.51 -23.29
C VAL A 201 -41.43 -15.10 -24.76
N VAL A 202 -40.33 -14.87 -25.50
CA VAL A 202 -40.40 -14.52 -26.93
C VAL A 202 -41.09 -15.64 -27.75
N TYR A 203 -40.80 -16.92 -27.45
CA TYR A 203 -41.42 -18.05 -28.08
C TYR A 203 -42.93 -18.12 -27.78
N TYR A 204 -43.34 -17.88 -26.53
CA TYR A 204 -44.76 -17.87 -26.15
C TYR A 204 -45.50 -16.67 -26.73
N VAL A 205 -44.89 -15.47 -26.75
CA VAL A 205 -45.48 -14.26 -27.36
C VAL A 205 -45.63 -14.44 -28.87
N ARG A 206 -44.64 -15.06 -29.56
CA ARG A 206 -44.72 -15.37 -31.01
C ARG A 206 -45.78 -16.42 -31.32
N ARG A 207 -46.05 -17.37 -30.41
CA ARG A 207 -47.15 -18.36 -30.60
C ARG A 207 -48.53 -17.83 -30.37
N ARG A 208 -48.66 -16.71 -29.61
CA ARG A 208 -49.93 -15.99 -29.48
C ARG A 208 -50.05 -14.93 -30.58
N CYS A 209 -49.90 -15.34 -31.81
CA CYS A 209 -50.36 -14.53 -32.92
C CYS A 209 -51.85 -14.81 -33.11
N PRO A 210 -52.73 -13.87 -32.77
CA PRO A 210 -54.14 -14.01 -33.14
C PRO A 210 -54.30 -13.65 -34.62
N LYS A 211 -54.20 -14.63 -35.47
CA LYS A 211 -54.76 -14.47 -36.80
C LYS A 211 -55.90 -15.41 -36.92
N CYS A 212 -57.04 -14.90 -36.54
CA CYS A 212 -58.32 -15.30 -37.06
C CYS A 212 -59.25 -14.09 -37.01
N HIS A 213 -59.24 -13.34 -38.03
CA HIS A 213 -60.36 -12.96 -38.89
C HIS A 213 -59.80 -12.44 -40.17
#